data_99d5c9f06dee01ef7ffe22e10ae4b95f
#
_entry.id   99d5c9f06dee01ef7ffe22e10ae4b95f
#
_cell.length_a   1.000
_cell.length_b   1.000
_cell.length_c   1.000
_cell.angle_alpha   90.00
_cell.angle_beta   90.00
_cell.angle_gamma   90.00
#
_symmetry.space_group_name_H-M   'P 1'
#
loop_
_entity.id
_entity.type
_entity.pdbx_description
1 polymer ?
#
loop_
_entity_poly.entity_id
_entity_poly.type
_entity_poly.pdbx_seq_one_letter_code
_entity_poly.pdbx_strand_id
1 'polypeptide(L)'
;MKKYAKLIIALGLAGGIMLTGCQKNESGSAEPTATPEPTEAAEEVTPEPTAMAAEEPEPTEDPIPDGYVVSYLTGEYVPEAIGRRRPVAVMLNNLRPACPQAGIANAGVVYEAPVEGGITRLMGVFEDYDNLEKIGSVRSCRDYYIFYASGFDAIYTHYGQSAYALPFLELPEVNNISGLAGYGDQVFYRTTDRKSPHNAYTSFEGIQKGIEINGYSQEYDEDFQPGYAFCGVDDEVELPGEVEANVVKPGYFLNEPWFEYNPEDKLYYRFQYGDKQIDQLTGEQIAYKNIILQYSSWRKYDENGYLNIDVDEPNVGKYIVNGK
;
A
#
# COMPACT_ATOMS: atom_id res chain seq x y z
N MET A 1 10.72 3.10 -8.03
CA MET A 1 10.60 1.84 -8.80
C MET A 1 11.76 1.58 -9.76
N LYS A 2 12.14 2.50 -10.68
CA LYS A 2 13.24 2.22 -11.64
C LYS A 2 14.64 2.05 -11.02
N LYS A 3 14.94 2.64 -9.86
CA LYS A 3 16.22 2.48 -9.16
C LYS A 3 16.36 1.07 -8.53
N TYR A 4 15.27 0.53 -7.99
CA TYR A 4 15.26 -0.80 -7.36
C TYR A 4 15.37 -1.94 -8.38
N ALA A 5 14.74 -1.81 -9.56
CA ALA A 5 14.84 -2.80 -10.64
C ALA A 5 16.27 -3.04 -11.15
N LYS A 6 17.18 -2.06 -10.99
CA LYS A 6 18.58 -2.21 -11.42
C LYS A 6 19.45 -2.98 -10.43
N LEU A 7 19.09 -3.00 -9.14
CA LEU A 7 19.87 -3.70 -8.12
C LEU A 7 19.56 -5.20 -8.08
N ILE A 8 18.32 -5.59 -8.34
CA ILE A 8 17.85 -6.99 -8.30
C ILE A 8 18.35 -7.80 -9.49
N ILE A 9 18.56 -7.19 -10.66
CA ILE A 9 19.05 -7.87 -11.88
C ILE A 9 20.51 -8.32 -11.77
N ALA A 10 21.31 -7.78 -10.86
CA ALA A 10 22.71 -8.13 -10.70
C ALA A 10 22.97 -9.42 -9.89
N LEU A 11 21.99 -9.97 -9.18
CA LEU A 11 22.14 -11.19 -8.37
C LEU A 11 21.60 -12.48 -9.02
N GLY A 12 20.98 -12.40 -10.19
CA GLY A 12 20.27 -13.54 -10.83
C GLY A 12 21.05 -14.30 -11.92
N LEU A 13 22.32 -14.03 -12.16
CA LEU A 13 23.09 -14.65 -13.26
C LEU A 13 24.32 -15.42 -12.78
N ALA A 14 24.10 -16.51 -12.04
CA ALA A 14 25.12 -17.55 -11.87
C ALA A 14 24.48 -18.91 -11.60
N GLY A 15 24.47 -19.75 -12.61
CA GLY A 15 24.37 -21.20 -12.38
C GLY A 15 23.31 -21.95 -13.16
N GLY A 16 23.70 -22.64 -14.20
CA GLY A 16 22.98 -23.80 -14.64
C GLY A 16 23.04 -24.14 -16.13
N ILE A 17 24.16 -24.65 -16.59
CA ILE A 17 24.31 -25.35 -17.88
C ILE A 17 24.16 -26.86 -17.64
N MET A 18 23.58 -27.57 -18.66
CA MET A 18 23.58 -29.02 -18.94
C MET A 18 22.32 -29.77 -18.48
N LEU A 19 21.72 -30.66 -19.25
CA LEU A 19 22.13 -31.59 -20.32
C LEU A 19 20.91 -32.08 -21.14
N THR A 20 21.19 -32.32 -22.38
CA THR A 20 20.54 -33.11 -23.44
C THR A 20 19.77 -34.37 -23.08
N GLY A 21 18.69 -34.62 -23.87
CA GLY A 21 18.09 -35.93 -24.01
C GLY A 21 17.12 -36.01 -25.18
N CYS A 22 17.60 -36.54 -26.32
CA CYS A 22 16.78 -36.84 -27.50
C CYS A 22 15.89 -38.04 -27.27
N GLN A 23 14.66 -38.05 -27.80
CA GLN A 23 14.04 -39.22 -28.40
C GLN A 23 13.02 -38.86 -29.49
N LYS A 24 13.26 -39.46 -30.67
CA LYS A 24 12.41 -39.52 -31.86
C LYS A 24 11.21 -40.44 -31.65
N ASN A 25 10.07 -40.14 -32.28
CA ASN A 25 9.36 -41.08 -33.16
C ASN A 25 8.29 -40.35 -33.98
N GLU A 26 8.32 -40.53 -35.14
CA GLU A 26 7.76 -40.77 -36.46
C GLU A 26 6.23 -40.75 -36.58
N SER A 27 5.86 -40.05 -37.63
CA SER A 27 5.03 -40.33 -38.81
C SER A 27 3.50 -40.19 -38.71
N GLY A 28 2.98 -39.39 -39.64
CA GLY A 28 1.56 -39.29 -40.00
C GLY A 28 1.33 -38.23 -41.03
N SER A 29 1.51 -38.57 -42.32
CA SER A 29 1.23 -37.79 -43.53
C SER A 29 -0.28 -37.55 -43.73
N ALA A 30 -0.69 -36.34 -44.07
CA ALA A 30 -1.89 -36.08 -44.89
C ALA A 30 -1.70 -34.80 -45.72
N GLU A 31 -1.96 -34.92 -47.01
CA GLU A 31 -1.81 -33.93 -48.08
C GLU A 31 -2.83 -32.78 -48.01
N PRO A 32 -2.55 -31.65 -48.70
CA PRO A 32 -3.34 -30.43 -48.64
C PRO A 32 -4.48 -30.41 -49.67
N THR A 33 -5.64 -29.92 -49.27
CA THR A 33 -6.77 -29.61 -50.14
C THR A 33 -6.78 -28.15 -50.53
N ALA A 34 -7.04 -27.90 -51.80
CA ALA A 34 -6.94 -26.67 -52.57
C ALA A 34 -7.77 -25.47 -52.04
N THR A 35 -7.15 -24.29 -52.17
CA THR A 35 -7.72 -22.96 -52.03
C THR A 35 -8.62 -22.60 -53.25
N PRO A 36 -9.80 -22.02 -53.08
CA PRO A 36 -10.50 -21.33 -54.18
C PRO A 36 -10.08 -19.84 -54.26
N GLU A 37 -9.92 -19.35 -55.49
CA GLU A 37 -9.62 -17.99 -55.89
C GLU A 37 -10.71 -16.98 -55.46
N PRO A 38 -10.36 -15.70 -55.21
CA PRO A 38 -11.33 -14.67 -54.86
C PRO A 38 -12.01 -14.07 -56.10
N THR A 39 -13.31 -13.98 -56.03
CA THR A 39 -14.17 -13.27 -56.97
C THR A 39 -14.15 -11.77 -56.65
N GLU A 40 -13.89 -10.93 -57.66
CA GLU A 40 -14.06 -9.48 -57.63
C GLU A 40 -15.50 -9.10 -57.26
N ALA A 41 -15.66 -8.27 -56.23
CA ALA A 41 -16.93 -7.64 -55.89
C ALA A 41 -16.80 -6.12 -55.97
N ALA A 42 -17.83 -5.55 -56.59
CA ALA A 42 -18.00 -4.17 -56.99
C ALA A 42 -17.79 -3.13 -55.90
N GLU A 43 -17.25 -1.96 -56.27
CA GLU A 43 -17.14 -0.74 -55.48
C GLU A 43 -18.53 -0.21 -55.09
N GLU A 44 -18.82 -0.22 -53.80
CA GLU A 44 -19.99 0.47 -53.24
C GLU A 44 -19.52 1.81 -52.67
N VAL A 45 -20.00 2.89 -53.29
CA VAL A 45 -19.72 4.27 -52.85
C VAL A 45 -20.48 4.55 -51.56
N THR A 46 -19.77 4.59 -50.46
CA THR A 46 -20.33 5.02 -49.18
C THR A 46 -20.28 6.55 -49.07
N PRO A 47 -21.37 7.25 -48.73
CA PRO A 47 -21.32 8.68 -48.44
C PRO A 47 -20.60 8.93 -47.11
N GLU A 48 -19.65 9.87 -47.11
CA GLU A 48 -18.99 10.37 -45.90
C GLU A 48 -20.03 10.91 -44.91
N PRO A 49 -20.02 10.47 -43.64
CA PRO A 49 -20.75 11.15 -42.60
C PRO A 49 -19.94 12.37 -42.15
N THR A 50 -20.47 13.57 -42.46
CA THR A 50 -20.02 14.80 -41.79
C THR A 50 -20.37 14.71 -40.30
N ALA A 51 -19.50 14.14 -39.50
CA ALA A 51 -19.59 14.23 -38.07
C ALA A 51 -19.12 15.64 -37.67
N MET A 52 -20.07 16.50 -37.33
CA MET A 52 -19.78 17.59 -36.39
C MET A 52 -19.33 16.94 -35.09
N ALA A 53 -18.03 17.02 -34.81
CA ALA A 53 -17.52 16.74 -33.49
C ALA A 53 -18.20 17.73 -32.51
N ALA A 54 -19.12 17.23 -31.72
CA ALA A 54 -19.49 17.92 -30.51
C ALA A 54 -18.21 17.91 -29.63
N GLU A 55 -17.68 19.10 -29.35
CA GLU A 55 -16.69 19.24 -28.29
C GLU A 55 -17.34 18.69 -27.02
N GLU A 56 -16.85 17.57 -26.52
CA GLU A 56 -17.13 17.16 -25.15
C GLU A 56 -16.69 18.29 -24.26
N PRO A 57 -17.57 18.76 -23.33
CA PRO A 57 -17.15 19.78 -22.37
C PRO A 57 -15.95 19.23 -21.60
N GLU A 58 -14.82 19.94 -21.66
CA GLU A 58 -13.70 19.65 -20.77
C GLU A 58 -14.22 19.65 -19.33
N PRO A 59 -13.88 18.63 -18.52
CA PRO A 59 -14.28 18.62 -17.13
C PRO A 59 -13.76 19.90 -16.48
N THR A 60 -14.64 20.77 -16.04
CA THR A 60 -14.31 21.94 -15.24
C THR A 60 -13.97 21.43 -13.86
N GLU A 61 -12.69 21.13 -13.60
CA GLU A 61 -12.21 20.91 -12.25
C GLU A 61 -12.47 22.19 -11.44
N ASP A 62 -13.16 22.06 -10.33
CA ASP A 62 -13.31 23.17 -9.41
C ASP A 62 -11.91 23.64 -8.97
N PRO A 63 -11.64 24.95 -8.97
CA PRO A 63 -10.31 25.46 -8.68
C PRO A 63 -9.91 25.06 -7.26
N ILE A 64 -8.69 24.50 -7.13
CA ILE A 64 -8.11 24.16 -5.83
C ILE A 64 -8.13 25.42 -4.95
N PRO A 65 -8.64 25.36 -3.71
CA PRO A 65 -8.67 26.52 -2.81
C PRO A 65 -7.28 27.10 -2.56
N ASP A 66 -7.18 28.42 -2.41
CA ASP A 66 -5.91 29.11 -2.16
C ASP A 66 -5.22 28.54 -0.90
N GLY A 67 -3.94 28.17 -1.02
CA GLY A 67 -3.14 27.57 0.06
C GLY A 67 -3.39 26.08 0.30
N TYR A 68 -4.17 25.43 -0.57
CA TYR A 68 -4.41 23.99 -0.56
C TYR A 68 -3.79 23.32 -1.78
N VAL A 69 -3.58 22.03 -1.65
CA VAL A 69 -3.11 21.13 -2.72
C VAL A 69 -3.89 19.83 -2.66
N VAL A 70 -3.90 19.08 -3.77
CA VAL A 70 -4.37 17.70 -3.75
C VAL A 70 -3.33 16.83 -3.04
N SER A 71 -3.76 16.10 -2.02
CA SER A 71 -2.93 15.16 -1.28
C SER A 71 -2.44 14.03 -2.18
N TYR A 72 -1.15 13.70 -2.11
CA TYR A 72 -0.59 12.52 -2.78
C TYR A 72 -0.99 11.20 -2.11
N LEU A 73 -1.56 11.28 -0.91
CA LEU A 73 -1.93 10.13 -0.10
C LEU A 73 -3.41 9.80 -0.17
N THR A 74 -4.28 10.81 -0.17
CA THR A 74 -5.74 10.63 -0.06
C THR A 74 -6.52 11.14 -1.26
N GLY A 75 -5.93 12.03 -2.07
CA GLY A 75 -6.63 12.72 -3.16
C GLY A 75 -7.49 13.90 -2.68
N GLU A 76 -7.57 14.16 -1.39
CA GLU A 76 -8.35 15.26 -0.81
C GLU A 76 -7.58 16.58 -0.86
N TYR A 77 -8.29 17.71 -0.71
CA TYR A 77 -7.65 19.00 -0.53
C TYR A 77 -7.12 19.15 0.89
N VAL A 78 -5.82 19.33 1.00
CA VAL A 78 -5.10 19.54 2.27
C VAL A 78 -4.29 20.82 2.21
N PRO A 79 -3.99 21.48 3.36
CA PRO A 79 -3.05 22.60 3.38
C PRO A 79 -1.72 22.24 2.71
N GLU A 80 -1.16 23.13 1.90
CA GLU A 80 0.09 22.87 1.16
C GLU A 80 1.24 22.43 2.08
N ALA A 81 1.35 23.03 3.27
CA ALA A 81 2.35 22.65 4.27
C ALA A 81 2.23 21.21 4.75
N ILE A 82 1.06 20.58 4.63
CA ILE A 82 0.81 19.17 4.93
C ILE A 82 1.04 18.33 3.68
N GLY A 83 0.34 18.63 2.59
CA GLY A 83 0.33 17.79 1.38
C GLY A 83 1.61 17.82 0.55
N ARG A 84 2.55 18.72 0.86
CA ARG A 84 3.89 18.76 0.23
C ARG A 84 5.01 18.36 1.18
N ARG A 85 4.68 17.93 2.39
CA ARG A 85 5.59 17.32 3.34
C ARG A 85 5.61 15.80 3.18
N ARG A 86 6.79 15.20 3.24
CA ARG A 86 6.94 13.72 3.25
C ARG A 86 6.12 13.11 4.39
N PRO A 87 5.32 12.08 4.12
CA PRO A 87 4.55 11.40 5.15
C PRO A 87 5.47 10.57 6.06
N VAL A 88 4.94 10.16 7.19
CA VAL A 88 5.59 9.16 8.04
C VAL A 88 4.82 7.85 7.98
N ALA A 89 5.53 6.74 7.82
CA ALA A 89 4.97 5.40 7.84
C ALA A 89 5.31 4.72 9.18
N VAL A 90 4.31 4.41 9.99
CA VAL A 90 4.51 3.88 11.35
C VAL A 90 4.04 2.44 11.44
N MET A 91 4.94 1.54 11.89
CA MET A 91 4.61 0.14 12.15
C MET A 91 3.74 -0.02 13.37
N LEU A 92 2.52 -0.52 13.21
CA LEU A 92 1.55 -0.68 14.28
C LEU A 92 1.31 -2.15 14.62
N ASN A 93 1.19 -2.40 15.92
CA ASN A 93 0.87 -3.71 16.45
C ASN A 93 -0.61 -4.06 16.23
N ASN A 94 -0.89 -5.23 15.69
CA ASN A 94 -2.26 -5.68 15.45
C ASN A 94 -2.67 -6.91 16.28
N LEU A 95 -1.89 -7.26 17.31
CA LEU A 95 -2.32 -8.29 18.26
C LEU A 95 -3.37 -7.75 19.23
N ARG A 96 -4.31 -8.60 19.62
CA ARG A 96 -5.42 -8.23 20.53
C ARG A 96 -4.99 -7.47 21.78
N PRO A 97 -3.88 -7.82 22.48
CA PRO A 97 -3.41 -7.05 23.65
C PRO A 97 -2.94 -5.62 23.33
N ALA A 98 -2.75 -5.31 22.03
CA ALA A 98 -2.35 -3.99 21.57
C ALA A 98 -3.52 -3.14 21.07
N CYS A 99 -4.71 -3.72 20.97
CA CYS A 99 -5.92 -3.02 20.56
C CYS A 99 -6.63 -2.34 21.75
N PRO A 100 -7.26 -1.20 21.52
CA PRO A 100 -7.25 -0.41 20.30
C PRO A 100 -5.89 0.28 20.06
N GLN A 101 -5.55 0.51 18.78
CA GLN A 101 -4.38 1.30 18.41
C GLN A 101 -4.67 2.79 18.66
N ALA A 102 -3.62 3.57 18.95
CA ALA A 102 -3.72 5.01 19.13
C ALA A 102 -3.30 5.76 17.85
N GLY A 103 -4.10 6.71 17.43
CA GLY A 103 -3.81 7.62 16.32
C GLY A 103 -3.97 6.99 14.93
N ILE A 104 -4.43 5.74 14.82
CA ILE A 104 -4.59 5.07 13.52
C ILE A 104 -5.66 5.72 12.63
N ALA A 105 -6.64 6.40 13.22
CA ALA A 105 -7.67 7.12 12.48
C ALA A 105 -7.11 8.29 11.64
N ASN A 106 -5.92 8.79 11.99
CA ASN A 106 -5.26 9.86 11.25
C ASN A 106 -4.41 9.36 10.08
N ALA A 107 -4.29 8.04 9.89
CA ALA A 107 -3.56 7.49 8.75
C ALA A 107 -4.41 7.60 7.47
N GLY A 108 -3.90 8.27 6.44
CA GLY A 108 -4.56 8.35 5.12
C GLY A 108 -4.55 7.00 4.40
N VAL A 109 -3.50 6.18 4.62
CA VAL A 109 -3.41 4.81 4.09
C VAL A 109 -2.98 3.86 5.20
N VAL A 110 -3.60 2.67 5.24
CA VAL A 110 -3.20 1.60 6.17
C VAL A 110 -2.96 0.31 5.39
N TYR A 111 -1.75 -0.21 5.50
CA TYR A 111 -1.41 -1.55 5.02
C TYR A 111 -1.60 -2.58 6.11
N GLU A 112 -2.17 -3.72 5.76
CA GLU A 112 -2.19 -4.91 6.60
C GLU A 112 -1.56 -6.07 5.85
N ALA A 113 -0.53 -6.68 6.42
CA ALA A 113 0.10 -7.86 5.85
C ALA A 113 0.45 -8.88 6.95
N PRO A 114 0.51 -10.18 6.58
CA PRO A 114 0.90 -11.21 7.53
C PRO A 114 2.37 -11.07 7.93
N VAL A 115 2.66 -11.49 9.14
CA VAL A 115 4.01 -11.69 9.65
C VAL A 115 4.13 -13.12 10.20
N GLU A 116 5.23 -13.45 10.86
CA GLU A 116 5.41 -14.77 11.47
C GLU A 116 4.28 -15.16 12.42
N GLY A 117 4.03 -16.45 12.56
CA GLY A 117 3.02 -17.00 13.48
C GLY A 117 1.57 -16.80 13.03
N GLY A 118 1.34 -16.38 11.79
CA GLY A 118 -0.01 -16.16 11.25
C GLY A 118 -0.71 -14.91 11.77
N ILE A 119 0.02 -14.04 12.48
CA ILE A 119 -0.47 -12.72 12.90
C ILE A 119 -0.31 -11.72 11.77
N THR A 120 -1.03 -10.61 11.84
CA THR A 120 -0.82 -9.47 10.95
C THR A 120 -0.18 -8.30 11.70
N ARG A 121 0.41 -7.39 10.95
CA ARG A 121 0.75 -6.04 11.39
C ARG A 121 0.06 -5.03 10.53
N LEU A 122 -0.08 -3.83 11.08
CA LEU A 122 -0.51 -2.68 10.32
C LEU A 122 0.68 -1.74 10.11
N MET A 123 0.64 -0.98 9.03
CA MET A 123 1.47 0.18 8.82
C MET A 123 0.57 1.34 8.44
N GLY A 124 0.47 2.33 9.28
CA GLY A 124 -0.22 3.57 8.96
C GLY A 124 0.72 4.53 8.27
N VAL A 125 0.27 5.16 7.17
CA VAL A 125 0.96 6.25 6.49
C VAL A 125 0.23 7.54 6.80
N PHE A 126 0.93 8.47 7.42
CA PHE A 126 0.38 9.70 7.99
C PHE A 126 0.96 10.91 7.26
N GLU A 127 0.11 11.72 6.70
CA GLU A 127 0.43 13.02 6.10
C GLU A 127 0.27 14.14 7.14
N ASP A 128 -0.94 14.22 7.73
CA ASP A 128 -1.20 15.10 8.87
C ASP A 128 -1.04 14.33 10.19
N TYR A 129 0.14 14.44 10.76
CA TYR A 129 0.46 13.86 12.07
C TYR A 129 0.77 14.92 13.14
N ASP A 130 0.51 16.19 12.80
CA ASP A 130 0.72 17.32 13.69
C ASP A 130 -0.18 17.18 14.93
N ASN A 131 0.38 17.47 16.07
CA ASN A 131 -0.31 17.39 17.38
C ASN A 131 -0.77 15.99 17.81
N LEU A 132 -0.36 14.91 17.12
CA LEU A 132 -0.62 13.56 17.60
C LEU A 132 0.29 13.21 18.79
N GLU A 133 -0.26 13.28 19.99
CA GLU A 133 0.48 12.99 21.23
C GLU A 133 0.83 11.51 21.41
N LYS A 134 0.12 10.60 20.70
CA LYS A 134 0.27 9.17 20.86
C LYS A 134 -0.02 8.42 19.57
N ILE A 135 0.97 7.74 19.02
CA ILE A 135 0.83 6.86 17.86
C ILE A 135 1.37 5.47 18.21
N GLY A 136 0.58 4.43 18.00
CA GLY A 136 1.04 3.06 18.29
C GLY A 136 -0.06 2.12 18.81
N SER A 137 0.34 1.01 19.44
CA SER A 137 1.72 0.66 19.84
C SER A 137 2.57 0.30 18.63
N VAL A 138 3.80 0.82 18.63
CA VAL A 138 4.74 0.65 17.51
C VAL A 138 5.43 -0.73 17.61
N ARG A 139 5.72 -1.33 16.43
CA ARG A 139 6.30 -2.68 16.34
C ARG A 139 7.43 -2.77 15.33
N SER A 140 7.99 -3.98 15.28
CA SER A 140 9.18 -4.26 14.48
C SER A 140 8.87 -4.26 12.98
N CYS A 141 9.82 -3.73 12.22
CA CYS A 141 9.87 -3.73 10.78
C CYS A 141 9.95 -5.16 10.19
N ARG A 142 9.43 -5.32 8.99
CA ARG A 142 9.69 -6.40 8.04
C ARG A 142 10.07 -5.78 6.70
N ASP A 143 10.87 -6.48 5.91
CA ASP A 143 11.42 -5.99 4.65
C ASP A 143 10.35 -5.48 3.68
N TYR A 144 9.30 -6.23 3.44
CA TYR A 144 8.21 -5.84 2.53
C TYR A 144 7.46 -4.56 2.96
N TYR A 145 7.44 -4.21 4.25
CA TYR A 145 6.89 -2.94 4.71
C TYR A 145 7.76 -1.73 4.35
N ILE A 146 9.09 -1.94 4.21
CA ILE A 146 9.99 -0.90 3.71
C ILE A 146 9.61 -0.53 2.28
N PHE A 147 9.33 -1.53 1.42
CA PHE A 147 8.90 -1.28 0.04
C PHE A 147 7.59 -0.50 -0.02
N TYR A 148 6.61 -0.85 0.82
CA TYR A 148 5.37 -0.08 0.91
C TYR A 148 5.61 1.37 1.36
N ALA A 149 6.44 1.60 2.38
CA ALA A 149 6.78 2.95 2.85
C ALA A 149 7.53 3.77 1.79
N SER A 150 8.47 3.12 1.07
CA SER A 150 9.24 3.76 -0.01
C SER A 150 8.37 4.18 -1.19
N GLY A 151 7.23 3.52 -1.42
CA GLY A 151 6.26 3.91 -2.44
C GLY A 151 5.64 5.31 -2.21
N PHE A 152 5.74 5.83 -0.99
CA PHE A 152 5.28 7.16 -0.61
C PHE A 152 6.43 8.13 -0.30
N ASP A 153 7.67 7.73 -0.51
CA ASP A 153 8.86 8.45 0.00
C ASP A 153 8.75 8.75 1.51
N ALA A 154 8.10 7.85 2.25
CA ALA A 154 7.79 8.06 3.66
C ALA A 154 9.01 7.86 4.57
N ILE A 155 9.09 8.65 5.66
CA ILE A 155 10.04 8.41 6.75
C ILE A 155 9.50 7.26 7.59
N TYR A 156 10.21 6.12 7.56
CA TYR A 156 9.72 4.87 8.13
C TYR A 156 10.03 4.74 9.63
N THR A 157 9.00 4.60 10.46
CA THR A 157 9.11 4.58 11.93
C THR A 157 8.74 3.21 12.50
N HIS A 158 9.66 2.60 13.23
CA HIS A 158 9.49 1.24 13.77
C HIS A 158 10.21 1.02 15.09
N TYR A 159 9.77 0.01 15.86
CA TYR A 159 10.45 -0.40 17.10
C TYR A 159 10.95 -1.84 16.98
N GLY A 160 12.20 -2.01 16.58
CA GLY A 160 12.81 -3.29 16.24
C GLY A 160 12.61 -3.69 14.79
N GLN A 161 13.29 -4.74 14.37
CA GLN A 161 13.24 -5.26 13.00
C GLN A 161 13.56 -6.76 12.97
N SER A 162 13.26 -7.42 11.84
CA SER A 162 13.81 -8.74 11.52
C SER A 162 15.25 -8.61 11.02
N ALA A 163 16.03 -9.68 11.11
CA ALA A 163 17.37 -9.73 10.49
C ALA A 163 17.30 -9.53 8.97
N TYR A 164 16.22 -9.98 8.35
CA TYR A 164 15.99 -9.87 6.90
C TYR A 164 15.69 -8.44 6.43
N ALA A 165 15.20 -7.58 7.33
CA ALA A 165 14.95 -6.17 7.02
C ALA A 165 16.21 -5.30 7.15
N LEU A 166 17.23 -5.73 7.89
CA LEU A 166 18.44 -4.93 8.15
C LEU A 166 19.13 -4.44 6.87
N PRO A 167 19.38 -5.29 5.85
CA PRO A 167 20.07 -4.83 4.64
C PRO A 167 19.33 -3.72 3.89
N PHE A 168 18.00 -3.68 4.00
CA PHE A 168 17.17 -2.65 3.38
C PHE A 168 17.10 -1.38 4.22
N LEU A 169 17.07 -1.50 5.55
CA LEU A 169 17.09 -0.35 6.46
C LEU A 169 18.43 0.41 6.43
N GLU A 170 19.50 -0.23 5.99
CA GLU A 170 20.84 0.36 5.86
C GLU A 170 21.07 1.04 4.49
N LEU A 171 20.11 0.96 3.58
CA LEU A 171 20.20 1.65 2.29
C LEU A 171 20.10 3.16 2.48
N PRO A 172 20.96 3.96 1.80
CA PRO A 172 20.98 5.42 1.97
C PRO A 172 19.66 6.12 1.65
N GLU A 173 18.88 5.57 0.74
CA GLU A 173 17.56 6.06 0.33
C GLU A 173 16.43 5.70 1.31
N VAL A 174 16.68 4.82 2.29
CA VAL A 174 15.68 4.42 3.28
C VAL A 174 15.82 5.23 4.55
N ASN A 175 15.08 6.31 4.64
CA ASN A 175 15.01 7.10 5.85
C ASN A 175 14.17 6.38 6.92
N ASN A 176 14.79 5.97 8.04
CA ASN A 176 14.06 5.25 9.07
C ASN A 176 14.40 5.72 10.49
N ILE A 177 13.41 5.69 11.37
CA ILE A 177 13.51 6.03 12.78
C ILE A 177 13.29 4.76 13.60
N SER A 178 14.36 4.27 14.25
CA SER A 178 14.35 3.00 14.96
C SER A 178 14.33 3.17 16.49
N GLY A 179 13.39 2.51 17.15
CA GLY A 179 13.35 2.44 18.63
C GLY A 179 14.49 1.62 19.25
N LEU A 180 15.31 0.93 18.45
CA LEU A 180 16.54 0.25 18.91
C LEU A 180 17.80 1.08 18.69
N ALA A 181 17.71 2.23 18.04
CA ALA A 181 18.83 3.15 17.92
C ALA A 181 19.20 3.75 19.28
N GLY A 182 20.42 4.26 19.40
CA GLY A 182 20.91 4.87 20.64
C GLY A 182 20.12 6.12 21.10
N TYR A 183 19.28 6.65 20.24
CA TYR A 183 18.36 7.77 20.51
C TYR A 183 16.90 7.31 20.72
N GLY A 184 16.62 6.01 20.73
CA GLY A 184 15.26 5.48 20.72
C GLY A 184 14.38 5.96 21.88
N ASP A 185 14.93 6.20 23.03
CA ASP A 185 14.25 6.75 24.23
C ASP A 185 13.92 8.25 24.14
N GLN A 186 14.47 8.96 23.15
CA GLN A 186 14.12 10.35 22.83
C GLN A 186 12.93 10.45 21.87
N VAL A 187 12.62 9.36 21.16
CA VAL A 187 11.59 9.29 20.12
C VAL A 187 10.40 8.45 20.57
N PHE A 188 10.66 7.41 21.33
CA PHE A 188 9.64 6.46 21.79
C PHE A 188 9.55 6.43 23.31
N TYR A 189 8.35 6.17 23.80
CA TYR A 189 8.09 5.98 25.21
C TYR A 189 7.25 4.72 25.45
N ARG A 190 7.25 4.24 26.69
CA ARG A 190 6.42 3.10 27.08
C ARG A 190 5.39 3.51 28.09
N THR A 191 4.17 3.03 27.91
CA THR A 191 3.08 3.22 28.85
C THR A 191 2.99 2.05 29.84
N THR A 192 2.26 2.25 30.92
CA THR A 192 2.05 1.25 31.97
C THR A 192 0.69 0.57 31.93
N ASP A 193 -0.22 1.07 31.09
CA ASP A 193 -1.57 0.53 30.89
C ASP A 193 -1.57 -0.82 30.16
N ARG A 194 -0.48 -1.14 29.47
CA ARG A 194 -0.28 -2.40 28.75
C ARG A 194 1.07 -3.01 29.11
N LYS A 195 1.17 -4.34 28.97
CA LYS A 195 2.43 -5.07 29.17
C LYS A 195 3.32 -4.97 27.92
N SER A 196 4.64 -4.91 28.15
CA SER A 196 5.60 -5.11 27.06
C SER A 196 5.33 -6.47 26.37
N PRO A 197 5.44 -6.55 25.05
CA PRO A 197 5.92 -5.55 24.09
C PRO A 197 4.81 -4.68 23.43
N HIS A 198 3.59 -4.63 24.01
CA HIS A 198 2.41 -3.99 23.41
C HIS A 198 2.22 -2.52 23.86
N ASN A 199 3.23 -1.89 24.42
CA ASN A 199 3.16 -0.61 25.13
C ASN A 199 4.18 0.44 24.68
N ALA A 200 4.82 0.27 23.52
CA ALA A 200 5.73 1.25 22.95
C ALA A 200 4.97 2.19 22.01
N TYR A 201 5.11 3.49 22.19
CA TYR A 201 4.45 4.53 21.43
C TYR A 201 5.44 5.60 20.98
N THR A 202 5.07 6.35 19.97
CA THR A 202 5.71 7.61 19.59
C THR A 202 4.66 8.73 19.55
N SER A 203 5.08 9.94 19.23
CA SER A 203 4.23 11.14 19.08
C SER A 203 4.75 11.99 17.93
N PHE A 204 4.05 13.07 17.62
CA PHE A 204 4.54 14.10 16.70
C PHE A 204 5.95 14.58 17.12
N GLU A 205 6.11 14.99 18.38
CA GLU A 205 7.41 15.49 18.91
C GLU A 205 8.49 14.41 18.83
N GLY A 206 8.14 13.16 19.11
CA GLY A 206 9.07 12.04 19.01
C GLY A 206 9.54 11.84 17.56
N ILE A 207 8.63 11.86 16.60
CA ILE A 207 8.94 11.73 15.18
C ILE A 207 9.80 12.91 14.70
N GLN A 208 9.43 14.15 15.04
CA GLN A 208 10.23 15.34 14.71
C GLN A 208 11.64 15.25 15.29
N LYS A 209 11.75 14.76 16.54
CA LYS A 209 13.06 14.53 17.16
C LYS A 209 13.89 13.47 16.43
N GLY A 210 13.24 12.40 15.98
CA GLY A 210 13.91 11.38 15.16
C GLY A 210 14.38 11.90 13.80
N ILE A 211 13.58 12.75 13.13
CA ILE A 211 13.92 13.44 11.88
C ILE A 211 15.14 14.35 12.10
N GLU A 212 15.10 15.18 13.16
CA GLU A 212 16.19 16.10 13.52
C GLU A 212 17.52 15.36 13.75
N ILE A 213 17.49 14.31 14.59
CA ILE A 213 18.70 13.55 14.96
C ILE A 213 19.35 12.89 13.74
N ASN A 214 18.55 12.38 12.82
CA ASN A 214 19.05 11.70 11.61
C ASN A 214 19.31 12.67 10.45
N GLY A 215 18.88 13.94 10.55
CA GLY A 215 19.05 14.95 9.50
C GLY A 215 18.24 14.65 8.24
N TYR A 216 17.07 14.03 8.38
CA TYR A 216 16.21 13.71 7.24
C TYR A 216 15.49 14.93 6.70
N SER A 217 15.42 15.05 5.36
CA SER A 217 14.54 16.03 4.70
C SER A 217 13.07 15.67 4.94
N GLN A 218 12.26 16.71 5.16
CA GLN A 218 10.79 16.58 5.15
C GLN A 218 10.18 16.96 3.80
N GLU A 219 10.99 17.34 2.84
CA GLU A 219 10.58 17.55 1.45
C GLU A 219 10.72 16.24 0.68
N TYR A 220 9.79 15.98 -0.23
CA TYR A 220 9.86 14.83 -1.13
C TYR A 220 11.15 14.87 -1.97
N ASP A 221 11.66 13.70 -2.33
CA ASP A 221 12.77 13.59 -3.27
C ASP A 221 12.38 14.24 -4.63
N GLU A 222 13.34 14.87 -5.31
CA GLU A 222 13.11 15.58 -6.57
C GLU A 222 12.52 14.70 -7.68
N ASP A 223 12.78 13.39 -7.64
CA ASP A 223 12.28 12.40 -8.59
C ASP A 223 11.06 11.61 -8.08
N PHE A 224 10.50 11.98 -6.92
CA PHE A 224 9.31 11.34 -6.39
C PHE A 224 8.13 11.49 -7.36
N GLN A 225 7.42 10.39 -7.56
CA GLN A 225 6.17 10.38 -8.32
C GLN A 225 5.10 9.69 -7.46
N PRO A 226 3.95 10.33 -7.23
CA PRO A 226 2.86 9.73 -6.48
C PRO A 226 2.45 8.37 -7.07
N GLY A 227 2.28 7.38 -6.21
CA GLY A 227 1.90 6.02 -6.63
C GLY A 227 0.41 5.88 -6.98
N TYR A 228 -0.42 6.83 -6.56
CA TYR A 228 -1.86 6.84 -6.81
C TYR A 228 -2.24 7.98 -7.76
N ALA A 229 -3.20 7.68 -8.63
CA ALA A 229 -3.94 8.68 -9.39
C ALA A 229 -5.36 8.75 -8.81
N PHE A 230 -5.78 9.93 -8.42
CA PHE A 230 -7.09 10.18 -7.87
C PHE A 230 -8.00 10.81 -8.93
N CYS A 231 -9.30 10.52 -8.86
CA CYS A 231 -10.32 11.34 -9.53
C CYS A 231 -10.47 12.69 -8.80
N GLY A 232 -11.21 13.62 -9.36
CA GLY A 232 -11.52 14.88 -8.68
C GLY A 232 -12.14 14.64 -7.30
N VAL A 233 -11.98 15.61 -6.39
CA VAL A 233 -12.41 15.46 -4.98
C VAL A 233 -13.91 15.18 -4.87
N ASP A 234 -14.70 15.77 -5.77
CA ASP A 234 -16.16 15.59 -5.81
C ASP A 234 -16.62 14.49 -6.76
N ASP A 235 -15.68 13.84 -7.47
CA ASP A 235 -15.99 12.78 -8.40
C ASP A 235 -16.22 11.44 -7.70
N GLU A 236 -17.14 10.64 -8.24
CA GLU A 236 -17.38 9.29 -7.77
C GLU A 236 -16.84 8.27 -8.78
N VAL A 237 -16.04 7.34 -8.28
CA VAL A 237 -15.60 6.21 -9.08
C VAL A 237 -16.76 5.24 -9.28
N GLU A 238 -17.18 5.05 -10.53
CA GLU A 238 -18.07 3.98 -10.93
C GLU A 238 -17.27 2.79 -11.48
N LEU A 239 -17.28 1.68 -10.74
CA LEU A 239 -16.63 0.46 -11.21
C LEU A 239 -17.56 -0.27 -12.19
N PRO A 240 -17.06 -0.68 -13.37
CA PRO A 240 -17.80 -1.55 -14.25
C PRO A 240 -17.93 -2.94 -13.59
N GLY A 241 -19.13 -3.35 -13.25
CA GLY A 241 -19.35 -4.68 -12.69
C GLY A 241 -20.59 -4.76 -11.80
N GLU A 242 -21.11 -5.99 -11.67
CA GLU A 242 -22.32 -6.31 -10.93
C GLU A 242 -22.01 -6.96 -9.56
N VAL A 243 -20.73 -7.09 -9.19
CA VAL A 243 -20.35 -7.78 -7.95
C VAL A 243 -20.47 -6.83 -6.77
N GLU A 244 -21.46 -7.08 -5.93
CA GLU A 244 -21.62 -6.36 -4.66
C GLU A 244 -20.49 -6.73 -3.68
N ALA A 245 -19.94 -5.73 -3.01
CA ALA A 245 -18.91 -5.86 -1.99
C ALA A 245 -19.34 -5.19 -0.66
N ASN A 246 -20.57 -5.46 -0.22
CA ASN A 246 -21.10 -4.92 1.02
C ASN A 246 -20.36 -5.45 2.27
N VAL A 247 -19.73 -6.62 2.16
CA VAL A 247 -18.87 -7.19 3.21
C VAL A 247 -17.60 -7.71 2.56
N VAL A 248 -16.46 -7.21 3.02
CA VAL A 248 -15.13 -7.61 2.52
C VAL A 248 -14.34 -8.31 3.62
N LYS A 249 -13.82 -9.51 3.33
CA LYS A 249 -13.03 -10.33 4.28
C LYS A 249 -11.66 -10.63 3.67
N PRO A 250 -10.57 -10.02 4.16
CA PRO A 250 -9.21 -10.30 3.65
C PRO A 250 -8.73 -11.74 3.86
N GLY A 251 -9.34 -12.47 4.80
CA GLY A 251 -9.05 -13.89 5.01
C GLY A 251 -7.92 -14.19 6.00
N TYR A 252 -7.47 -13.21 6.78
CA TYR A 252 -6.54 -13.47 7.89
C TYR A 252 -7.25 -14.21 9.03
N PHE A 253 -6.66 -15.32 9.48
CA PHE A 253 -7.39 -16.26 10.36
C PHE A 253 -7.29 -15.93 11.85
N LEU A 254 -6.29 -15.15 12.31
CA LEU A 254 -6.10 -14.88 13.73
C LEU A 254 -6.96 -13.72 14.23
N ASN A 255 -6.92 -12.61 13.51
CA ASN A 255 -7.70 -11.41 13.84
C ASN A 255 -9.03 -11.36 13.08
N GLU A 256 -9.22 -12.21 12.09
CA GLU A 256 -10.44 -12.35 11.28
C GLU A 256 -11.05 -10.99 10.89
N PRO A 257 -10.28 -10.12 10.22
CA PRO A 257 -10.76 -8.79 9.91
C PRO A 257 -11.86 -8.84 8.84
N TRP A 258 -12.83 -7.95 8.98
CA TRP A 258 -13.79 -7.69 7.91
C TRP A 258 -14.16 -6.23 7.87
N PHE A 259 -14.77 -5.83 6.76
CA PHE A 259 -15.26 -4.49 6.50
C PHE A 259 -16.73 -4.58 6.11
N GLU A 260 -17.54 -3.65 6.62
CA GLU A 260 -18.96 -3.52 6.27
C GLU A 260 -19.18 -2.16 5.62
N TYR A 261 -19.75 -2.18 4.42
CA TYR A 261 -20.06 -0.96 3.68
C TYR A 261 -21.32 -0.30 4.23
N ASN A 262 -21.25 1.01 4.47
CA ASN A 262 -22.39 1.83 4.80
C ASN A 262 -22.74 2.72 3.58
N PRO A 263 -23.93 2.55 2.96
CA PRO A 263 -24.29 3.33 1.77
C PRO A 263 -24.67 4.80 2.09
N GLU A 264 -24.88 5.16 3.36
CA GLU A 264 -25.22 6.52 3.75
C GLU A 264 -24.02 7.47 3.66
N ASP A 265 -22.84 7.01 4.10
CA ASP A 265 -21.59 7.76 4.08
C ASP A 265 -20.53 7.21 3.09
N LYS A 266 -20.87 6.08 2.43
CA LYS A 266 -20.04 5.41 1.42
C LYS A 266 -18.69 4.96 1.96
N LEU A 267 -18.62 4.56 3.24
CA LEU A 267 -17.43 4.09 3.93
C LEU A 267 -17.54 2.60 4.28
N TYR A 268 -16.39 1.96 4.37
CA TYR A 268 -16.20 0.59 4.84
C TYR A 268 -15.72 0.60 6.28
N TYR A 269 -16.59 0.26 7.21
CA TYR A 269 -16.30 0.18 8.64
C TYR A 269 -15.55 -1.10 8.98
N ARG A 270 -14.41 -0.96 9.64
CA ARG A 270 -13.53 -2.10 9.92
C ARG A 270 -13.82 -2.75 11.27
N PHE A 271 -13.76 -4.09 11.26
CA PHE A 271 -13.89 -4.97 12.42
C PHE A 271 -12.69 -5.92 12.48
N GLN A 272 -12.39 -6.43 13.67
CA GLN A 272 -11.42 -7.50 13.89
C GLN A 272 -11.63 -8.12 15.27
N TYR A 273 -11.20 -9.37 15.45
CA TYR A 273 -11.35 -10.09 16.72
C TYR A 273 -12.81 -10.18 17.21
N GLY A 274 -13.75 -10.18 16.30
CA GLY A 274 -15.19 -10.27 16.59
C GLY A 274 -15.83 -8.94 17.02
N ASP A 275 -15.13 -7.79 16.94
CA ASP A 275 -15.63 -6.50 17.41
C ASP A 275 -15.20 -5.36 16.46
N LYS A 276 -15.77 -4.18 16.65
CA LYS A 276 -15.38 -2.95 15.96
C LYS A 276 -13.92 -2.64 16.25
N GLN A 277 -13.17 -2.29 15.21
CA GLN A 277 -11.87 -1.66 15.43
C GLN A 277 -12.08 -0.17 15.67
N ILE A 278 -11.66 0.31 16.81
CA ILE A 278 -11.76 1.73 17.19
C ILE A 278 -10.35 2.32 17.34
N ASP A 279 -10.24 3.63 17.16
CA ASP A 279 -9.05 4.39 17.56
C ASP A 279 -9.08 4.65 19.08
N GLN A 280 -7.93 4.53 19.74
CA GLN A 280 -7.83 4.75 21.18
C GLN A 280 -8.03 6.21 21.59
N LEU A 281 -7.66 7.16 20.72
CA LEU A 281 -7.70 8.59 21.02
C LEU A 281 -9.09 9.18 20.82
N THR A 282 -9.76 8.80 19.72
CA THR A 282 -11.07 9.33 19.37
C THR A 282 -12.23 8.49 19.90
N GLY A 283 -12.01 7.19 20.09
CA GLY A 283 -13.07 6.23 20.39
C GLY A 283 -13.96 5.89 19.19
N GLU A 284 -13.68 6.45 18.03
CA GLU A 284 -14.45 6.23 16.80
C GLU A 284 -14.05 4.94 16.10
N GLN A 285 -14.99 4.33 15.40
CA GLN A 285 -14.70 3.15 14.60
C GLN A 285 -13.91 3.54 13.34
N ILE A 286 -12.87 2.79 13.04
CA ILE A 286 -12.06 2.98 11.83
C ILE A 286 -12.88 2.64 10.59
N ALA A 287 -12.85 3.54 9.62
CA ALA A 287 -13.52 3.38 8.34
C ALA A 287 -12.62 3.84 7.18
N TYR A 288 -12.86 3.29 6.00
CA TYR A 288 -12.07 3.56 4.79
C TYR A 288 -13.00 3.77 3.60
N LYS A 289 -12.63 4.67 2.70
CA LYS A 289 -13.33 4.90 1.44
C LYS A 289 -13.04 3.77 0.44
N ASN A 290 -11.81 3.32 0.41
CA ASN A 290 -11.29 2.38 -0.57
C ASN A 290 -10.65 1.17 0.12
N ILE A 291 -10.81 -0.02 -0.48
CA ILE A 291 -10.10 -1.24 -0.06
C ILE A 291 -9.39 -1.82 -1.28
N ILE A 292 -8.10 -2.10 -1.12
CA ILE A 292 -7.30 -2.79 -2.12
C ILE A 292 -6.84 -4.12 -1.53
N LEU A 293 -7.24 -5.23 -2.14
CA LEU A 293 -6.74 -6.56 -1.82
C LEU A 293 -5.62 -6.90 -2.80
N GLN A 294 -4.38 -6.89 -2.34
CA GLN A 294 -3.21 -7.28 -3.11
C GLN A 294 -2.90 -8.77 -2.87
N TYR A 295 -2.79 -9.55 -3.94
CA TYR A 295 -2.44 -10.96 -3.90
C TYR A 295 -0.98 -11.13 -4.29
N SER A 296 -0.12 -11.39 -3.33
CA SER A 296 1.33 -11.56 -3.52
C SER A 296 1.72 -12.99 -3.21
N SER A 297 2.70 -13.52 -3.95
CA SER A 297 3.35 -14.76 -3.56
C SER A 297 4.18 -14.55 -2.30
N TRP A 298 4.39 -15.63 -1.55
CA TRP A 298 5.18 -15.57 -0.33
C TRP A 298 5.89 -16.89 -0.05
N ARG A 299 6.97 -16.82 0.71
CA ARG A 299 7.70 -17.96 1.24
C ARG A 299 8.26 -17.67 2.63
N LYS A 300 8.62 -18.70 3.37
CA LYS A 300 9.36 -18.50 4.61
C LYS A 300 10.84 -18.27 4.32
N TYR A 301 11.45 -17.35 5.03
CA TYR A 301 12.90 -17.21 5.05
C TYR A 301 13.57 -18.34 5.82
N ASP A 302 12.95 -18.76 6.95
CA ASP A 302 13.55 -19.71 7.89
C ASP A 302 12.49 -20.49 8.67
N GLU A 303 12.95 -21.36 9.57
CA GLU A 303 12.13 -22.20 10.45
C GLU A 303 11.38 -21.40 11.54
N ASN A 304 11.84 -20.17 11.86
CA ASN A 304 11.13 -19.28 12.77
C ASN A 304 9.89 -18.65 12.11
N GLY A 305 9.73 -18.86 10.81
CA GLY A 305 8.56 -18.47 10.05
C GLY A 305 8.54 -17.03 9.60
N TYR A 306 9.69 -16.33 9.59
CA TYR A 306 9.81 -15.04 8.94
C TYR A 306 9.41 -15.14 7.48
N LEU A 307 8.61 -14.18 7.00
CA LEU A 307 8.06 -14.20 5.66
C LEU A 307 8.86 -13.30 4.73
N ASN A 308 9.10 -13.81 3.53
CA ASN A 308 9.36 -13.01 2.34
C ASN A 308 8.05 -12.93 1.57
N ILE A 309 7.59 -11.73 1.29
CA ILE A 309 6.40 -11.47 0.49
C ILE A 309 6.84 -10.66 -0.73
N ASP A 310 6.56 -11.16 -1.92
CA ASP A 310 7.02 -10.57 -3.18
C ASP A 310 6.11 -9.38 -3.54
N VAL A 311 6.30 -8.24 -2.86
CA VAL A 311 5.50 -7.02 -3.04
C VAL A 311 6.05 -6.07 -4.10
N ASP A 312 7.29 -6.27 -4.51
CA ASP A 312 8.03 -5.53 -5.53
C ASP A 312 7.88 -6.09 -6.94
N GLU A 313 7.23 -7.25 -7.07
CA GLU A 313 6.89 -7.88 -8.35
C GLU A 313 5.45 -7.50 -8.76
N PRO A 314 5.11 -7.56 -10.07
CA PRO A 314 3.75 -7.32 -10.53
C PRO A 314 2.77 -8.29 -9.86
N ASN A 315 1.82 -7.76 -9.12
CA ASN A 315 0.80 -8.52 -8.42
C ASN A 315 -0.58 -8.26 -9.02
N VAL A 316 -1.50 -9.20 -8.82
CA VAL A 316 -2.91 -8.99 -9.10
C VAL A 316 -3.62 -8.53 -7.83
N GLY A 317 -4.70 -7.80 -7.99
CA GLY A 317 -5.47 -7.31 -6.85
C GLY A 317 -6.93 -7.11 -7.17
N LYS A 318 -7.68 -6.73 -6.16
CA LYS A 318 -9.06 -6.23 -6.29
C LYS A 318 -9.11 -4.84 -5.70
N TYR A 319 -9.70 -3.93 -6.44
CA TYR A 319 -10.06 -2.61 -5.95
C TYR A 319 -11.55 -2.59 -5.62
N ILE A 320 -11.89 -2.08 -4.46
CA ILE A 320 -13.23 -2.13 -3.88
C ILE A 320 -13.57 -0.72 -3.39
N VAL A 321 -14.66 -0.18 -3.88
CA VAL A 321 -15.17 1.16 -3.54
C VAL A 321 -16.68 1.21 -3.73
N ASN A 322 -17.38 2.06 -3.01
CA ASN A 322 -18.82 2.34 -3.15
C ASN A 322 -19.70 1.06 -3.17
N GLY A 323 -19.35 0.05 -2.37
CA GLY A 323 -20.12 -1.19 -2.26
C GLY A 323 -19.87 -2.21 -3.40
N LYS A 324 -18.88 -2.00 -4.24
CA LYS A 324 -18.55 -2.85 -5.39
C LYS A 324 -17.08 -3.22 -5.44
#